data_9306828bbdc5cc533f75549df8b5bf28
#
_entry.id   9306828bbdc5cc533f75549df8b5bf28
#
_cell.length_a   1.000
_cell.length_b   1.000
_cell.length_c   1.000
_cell.angle_alpha   90.00
_cell.angle_beta   90.00
_cell.angle_gamma   90.00
#
_symmetry.space_group_name_H-M   'P 1'
#
loop_
_entity.id
_entity.type
_entity.pdbx_description
1 polymer ?
#
loop_
_entity_poly.entity_id
_entity_poly.type
_entity_poly.pdbx_seq_one_letter_code
_entity_poly.pdbx_strand_id
1 'polypeptide(L)'
;YLGRFYGEFMSYSGGDGQTLGIVLTPKHITDLFCELVDINADDIVLDPCAGTAGYLIAAMHQMLAKADSDVVKKSIRQKQLHGFELQPYMFTIATTNMILRGDGKSNLINHDFLKEDPKKLQLKQASVRMMNPPYSQGSKKNPGLYELAFTEHLLNSLVTGGRVIVIIPQSSVTGKTIEEQSLKKNILKKHTLEGVITLNKDTF
;
A
#
# COMPACT_ATOMS: atom_id res chain seq x y z
N TYR A 1 18.11 15.56 -0.85
CA TYR A 1 19.08 15.31 0.23
C TYR A 1 18.41 14.71 1.49
N LEU A 2 17.29 15.25 1.98
CA LEU A 2 16.60 14.78 3.20
C LEU A 2 16.10 13.31 3.09
N GLY A 3 15.57 12.90 1.96
CA GLY A 3 15.07 11.54 1.77
C GLY A 3 16.20 10.48 1.79
N ARG A 4 17.39 10.85 1.32
CA ARG A 4 18.56 9.99 1.37
C ARG A 4 19.13 9.90 2.77
N PHE A 5 19.23 11.04 3.46
CA PHE A 5 19.62 11.12 4.88
C PHE A 5 18.68 10.28 5.76
N TYR A 6 17.37 10.35 5.52
CA TYR A 6 16.39 9.60 6.29
C TYR A 6 16.44 8.09 6.00
N GLY A 7 16.67 7.71 4.73
CA GLY A 7 16.90 6.31 4.36
C GLY A 7 18.16 5.73 5.02
N GLU A 8 19.25 6.50 5.01
CA GLU A 8 20.48 6.12 5.70
C GLU A 8 20.31 6.13 7.23
N PHE A 9 19.65 7.12 7.80
CA PHE A 9 19.35 7.17 9.24
C PHE A 9 18.50 5.99 9.70
N MET A 10 17.49 5.59 8.93
CA MET A 10 16.67 4.42 9.24
C MET A 10 17.44 3.11 9.11
N SER A 11 18.37 3.00 8.15
CA SER A 11 19.26 1.84 8.05
C SER A 11 20.27 1.76 9.19
N TYR A 12 20.65 2.90 9.78
CA TYR A 12 21.55 2.97 10.93
C TYR A 12 20.85 2.88 12.29
N SER A 13 19.65 3.44 12.43
CA SER A 13 18.90 3.40 13.69
C SER A 13 18.08 2.11 13.86
N GLY A 14 17.86 1.40 12.77
CA GLY A 14 17.22 0.08 12.74
C GLY A 14 18.24 -1.03 12.76
N GLY A 15 19.15 -0.99 13.69
CA GLY A 15 20.15 -2.06 13.92
C GLY A 15 19.57 -3.45 14.15
N ASP A 16 18.29 -3.67 13.99
CA ASP A 16 17.61 -4.94 13.83
C ASP A 16 16.17 -4.70 13.34
N GLY A 17 16.01 -4.34 12.07
CA GLY A 17 14.69 -4.31 11.41
C GLY A 17 13.92 -5.63 11.53
N GLN A 18 14.58 -6.69 11.98
CA GLN A 18 13.99 -7.98 12.30
C GLN A 18 13.18 -7.97 13.60
N THR A 19 13.42 -7.07 14.55
CA THR A 19 12.71 -7.04 15.84
C THR A 19 11.29 -6.50 15.77
N LEU A 20 10.92 -5.78 14.69
CA LEU A 20 9.57 -5.25 14.52
C LEU A 20 8.80 -5.89 13.35
N GLY A 21 9.40 -6.80 12.58
CA GLY A 21 8.78 -7.41 11.39
C GLY A 21 8.41 -6.38 10.30
N ILE A 22 9.10 -5.24 10.26
CA ILE A 22 8.85 -4.16 9.32
C ILE A 22 9.76 -4.37 8.12
N VAL A 23 9.18 -4.71 6.98
CA VAL A 23 9.88 -4.79 5.70
C VAL A 23 9.58 -3.51 4.91
N LEU A 24 10.60 -2.68 4.74
CA LEU A 24 10.47 -1.47 3.93
C LEU A 24 10.48 -1.83 2.44
N THR A 25 9.48 -1.34 1.71
CA THR A 25 9.43 -1.54 0.26
C THR A 25 10.46 -0.66 -0.44
N PRO A 26 11.40 -1.24 -1.21
CA PRO A 26 12.41 -0.47 -1.92
C PRO A 26 11.81 0.51 -2.94
N LYS A 27 12.48 1.65 -3.13
CA LYS A 27 11.98 2.71 -4.04
C LYS A 27 11.71 2.23 -5.46
N HIS A 28 12.57 1.39 -6.04
CA HIS A 28 12.36 0.88 -7.39
C HIS A 28 11.10 0.00 -7.52
N ILE A 29 10.67 -0.64 -6.43
CA ILE A 29 9.41 -1.41 -6.40
C ILE A 29 8.20 -0.47 -6.28
N THR A 30 8.28 0.58 -5.47
CA THR A 30 7.19 1.55 -5.38
C THR A 30 7.00 2.31 -6.69
N ASP A 31 8.08 2.63 -7.40
CA ASP A 31 8.03 3.25 -8.73
C ASP A 31 7.43 2.29 -9.76
N LEU A 32 7.87 1.03 -9.80
CA LEU A 32 7.31 -0.02 -10.66
C LEU A 32 5.80 -0.20 -10.45
N PHE A 33 5.33 -0.16 -9.20
CA PHE A 33 3.90 -0.26 -8.91
C PHE A 33 3.10 0.86 -9.55
N CYS A 34 3.60 2.10 -9.47
CA CYS A 34 2.95 3.25 -10.09
C CYS A 34 2.90 3.12 -11.62
N GLU A 35 3.94 2.55 -12.24
CA GLU A 35 3.98 2.29 -13.68
C GLU A 35 3.01 1.19 -14.09
N LEU A 36 2.99 0.07 -13.38
CA LEU A 36 2.11 -1.07 -13.67
C LEU A 36 0.63 -0.74 -13.54
N VAL A 37 0.26 0.12 -12.58
CA VAL A 37 -1.14 0.58 -12.46
C VAL A 37 -1.45 1.77 -13.37
N ASP A 38 -0.50 2.23 -14.17
CA ASP A 38 -0.62 3.43 -15.03
C ASP A 38 -1.25 4.60 -14.28
N ILE A 39 -0.58 5.02 -13.21
CA ILE A 39 -1.11 6.07 -12.33
C ILE A 39 -1.21 7.41 -13.06
N ASN A 40 -2.31 8.14 -12.86
CA ASN A 40 -2.60 9.42 -13.50
C ASN A 40 -2.90 10.53 -12.48
N ALA A 41 -2.88 11.78 -12.93
CA ALA A 41 -3.04 12.96 -12.07
C ALA A 41 -4.42 13.06 -11.39
N ASP A 42 -5.44 12.43 -11.96
CA ASP A 42 -6.82 12.39 -11.45
C ASP A 42 -7.12 11.18 -10.56
N ASP A 43 -6.19 10.21 -10.46
CA ASP A 43 -6.35 9.07 -9.58
C ASP A 43 -6.43 9.48 -8.10
N ILE A 44 -7.20 8.72 -7.34
CA ILE A 44 -7.19 8.73 -5.88
C ILE A 44 -6.53 7.44 -5.41
N VAL A 45 -5.49 7.57 -4.60
CA VAL A 45 -4.64 6.45 -4.17
C VAL A 45 -4.90 6.10 -2.72
N LEU A 46 -4.99 4.79 -2.43
CA LEU A 46 -5.07 4.26 -1.08
C LEU A 46 -3.97 3.22 -0.83
N ASP A 47 -3.19 3.44 0.22
CA ASP A 47 -2.27 2.44 0.80
C ASP A 47 -2.76 2.04 2.20
N PRO A 48 -3.33 0.84 2.36
CA PRO A 48 -3.91 0.42 3.64
C PRO A 48 -2.89 -0.08 4.67
N CYS A 49 -1.62 -0.23 4.28
CA CYS A 49 -0.51 -0.64 5.13
C CYS A 49 0.69 0.28 4.88
N ALA A 50 0.50 1.57 5.15
CA ALA A 50 1.35 2.63 4.63
C ALA A 50 2.82 2.56 5.06
N GLY A 51 3.13 1.94 6.20
CA GLY A 51 4.50 1.83 6.68
C GLY A 51 5.17 3.20 6.80
N THR A 52 6.16 3.46 5.94
CA THR A 52 6.81 4.78 5.81
C THR A 52 6.18 5.69 4.74
N ALA A 53 5.05 5.32 4.19
CA ALA A 53 4.34 5.96 3.07
C ALA A 53 5.08 5.89 1.72
N GLY A 54 5.90 4.86 1.49
CA GLY A 54 6.70 4.71 0.28
C GLY A 54 5.87 4.73 -1.01
N TYR A 55 4.76 4.00 -1.06
CA TYR A 55 3.84 3.97 -2.20
C TYR A 55 3.15 5.31 -2.43
N LEU A 56 2.66 5.97 -1.37
CA LEU A 56 2.00 7.27 -1.49
C LEU A 56 2.96 8.35 -1.98
N ILE A 57 4.23 8.30 -1.57
CA ILE A 57 5.28 9.21 -2.03
C ILE A 57 5.59 8.99 -3.51
N ALA A 58 5.76 7.74 -3.93
CA ALA A 58 5.99 7.40 -5.34
C ALA A 58 4.81 7.84 -6.21
N ALA A 59 3.58 7.54 -5.77
CA ALA A 59 2.35 7.97 -6.42
C ALA A 59 2.29 9.50 -6.54
N MET A 60 2.52 10.24 -5.44
CA MET A 60 2.52 11.70 -5.45
C MET A 60 3.48 12.26 -6.48
N HIS A 61 4.71 11.74 -6.55
CA HIS A 61 5.71 12.23 -7.50
C HIS A 61 5.28 11.99 -8.96
N GLN A 62 4.77 10.81 -9.29
CA GLN A 62 4.34 10.51 -10.65
C GLN A 62 3.07 11.27 -11.04
N MET A 63 2.10 11.40 -10.14
CA MET A 63 0.89 12.19 -10.37
C MET A 63 1.23 13.67 -10.58
N LEU A 64 2.12 14.25 -9.76
CA LEU A 64 2.57 15.64 -9.91
C LEU A 64 3.32 15.87 -11.23
N ALA A 65 4.06 14.89 -11.73
CA ALA A 65 4.74 14.97 -13.02
C ALA A 65 3.75 14.98 -14.21
N LYS A 66 2.57 14.35 -14.05
CA LYS A 66 1.51 14.31 -15.05
C LYS A 66 0.47 15.45 -14.90
N ALA A 67 0.55 16.24 -13.83
CA ALA A 67 -0.41 17.30 -13.53
C ALA A 67 -0.20 18.53 -14.43
N ASP A 68 -1.26 19.00 -15.09
CA ASP A 68 -1.27 20.08 -16.07
C ASP A 68 -1.43 21.47 -15.45
N SER A 69 -1.85 21.57 -14.18
CA SER A 69 -2.15 22.83 -13.52
C SER A 69 -1.81 22.81 -12.03
N ASP A 70 -1.61 24.00 -11.45
CA ASP A 70 -1.38 24.13 -10.00
C ASP A 70 -2.61 23.74 -9.18
N VAL A 71 -3.80 23.83 -9.74
CA VAL A 71 -5.05 23.39 -9.10
C VAL A 71 -5.01 21.88 -8.94
N VAL A 72 -4.65 21.13 -9.99
CA VAL A 72 -4.49 19.66 -9.94
C VAL A 72 -3.37 19.28 -8.98
N LYS A 73 -2.20 19.92 -9.05
CA LYS A 73 -1.10 19.68 -8.11
C LYS A 73 -1.51 19.87 -6.65
N LYS A 74 -2.31 20.92 -6.37
CA LYS A 74 -2.86 21.16 -5.03
C LYS A 74 -3.86 20.07 -4.62
N SER A 75 -4.71 19.62 -5.54
CA SER A 75 -5.64 18.50 -5.31
C SER A 75 -4.90 17.22 -4.94
N ILE A 76 -3.88 16.85 -5.71
CA ILE A 76 -3.04 15.68 -5.44
C ILE A 76 -2.51 15.72 -4.01
N ARG A 77 -1.87 16.83 -3.63
CA ARG A 77 -1.25 16.97 -2.30
C ARG A 77 -2.23 17.01 -1.13
N GLN A 78 -3.47 17.41 -1.34
CA GLN A 78 -4.41 17.66 -0.24
C GLN A 78 -5.55 16.63 -0.14
N LYS A 79 -5.88 15.94 -1.24
CA LYS A 79 -7.13 15.18 -1.32
C LYS A 79 -6.99 13.77 -1.88
N GLN A 80 -5.95 13.48 -2.66
CA GLN A 80 -5.93 12.28 -3.50
C GLN A 80 -5.07 11.13 -2.93
N LEU A 81 -4.32 11.37 -1.84
CA LEU A 81 -3.44 10.38 -1.24
C LEU A 81 -3.95 9.99 0.14
N HIS A 82 -4.34 8.74 0.32
CA HIS A 82 -4.91 8.20 1.56
C HIS A 82 -4.11 7.00 2.04
N GLY A 83 -4.04 6.80 3.35
CA GLY A 83 -3.38 5.62 3.90
C GLY A 83 -3.85 5.28 5.31
N PHE A 84 -3.61 4.01 5.68
CA PHE A 84 -3.76 3.52 7.04
C PHE A 84 -2.43 2.97 7.53
N GLU A 85 -2.13 3.21 8.79
CA GLU A 85 -1.00 2.60 9.46
C GLU A 85 -1.40 2.25 10.90
N LEU A 86 -1.23 0.98 11.25
CA LEU A 86 -1.64 0.47 12.56
C LEU A 86 -0.68 0.91 13.67
N GLN A 87 0.63 0.90 13.39
CA GLN A 87 1.66 1.16 14.39
C GLN A 87 1.87 2.67 14.57
N PRO A 88 1.65 3.25 15.78
CA PRO A 88 1.78 4.70 16.00
C PRO A 88 3.15 5.27 15.62
N TYR A 89 4.21 4.51 15.86
CA TYR A 89 5.57 4.91 15.50
C TYR A 89 5.73 5.04 13.98
N MET A 90 5.30 4.04 13.22
CA MET A 90 5.35 4.06 11.74
C MET A 90 4.43 5.12 11.16
N PHE A 91 3.24 5.31 11.75
CA PHE A 91 2.33 6.39 11.38
C PHE A 91 2.97 7.77 11.51
N THR A 92 3.73 8.02 12.60
CA THR A 92 4.47 9.27 12.80
C THR A 92 5.53 9.46 11.71
N ILE A 93 6.27 8.41 11.38
CA ILE A 93 7.26 8.43 10.29
C ILE A 93 6.59 8.71 8.94
N ALA A 94 5.52 7.98 8.62
CA ALA A 94 4.77 8.16 7.38
C ALA A 94 4.27 9.59 7.21
N THR A 95 3.63 10.12 8.25
CA THR A 95 3.10 11.49 8.26
C THR A 95 4.20 12.53 8.06
N THR A 96 5.32 12.37 8.78
CA THR A 96 6.50 13.25 8.63
C THR A 96 7.07 13.18 7.23
N ASN A 97 7.19 11.98 6.67
CA ASN A 97 7.68 11.75 5.31
C ASN A 97 6.81 12.44 4.25
N MET A 98 5.49 12.34 4.38
CA MET A 98 4.55 12.99 3.47
C MET A 98 4.64 14.51 3.56
N ILE A 99 4.61 15.07 4.78
CA ILE A 99 4.71 16.53 5.02
C ILE A 99 6.02 17.09 4.45
N LEU A 100 7.16 16.46 4.72
CA LEU A 100 8.47 16.89 4.22
C LEU A 100 8.58 16.89 2.69
N ARG A 101 7.73 16.13 2.01
CA ARG A 101 7.69 16.07 0.54
C ARG A 101 6.60 16.95 -0.07
N GLY A 102 5.95 17.77 0.75
CA GLY A 102 4.99 18.77 0.30
C GLY A 102 3.56 18.25 0.19
N ASP A 103 3.23 17.13 0.83
CA ASP A 103 1.85 16.77 1.09
C ASP A 103 1.27 17.77 2.09
N GLY A 104 0.44 18.68 1.62
CA GLY A 104 -0.04 19.82 2.41
C GLY A 104 -1.04 19.46 3.51
N LYS A 105 -1.59 18.25 3.46
CA LYS A 105 -2.52 17.71 4.46
C LYS A 105 -2.51 16.20 4.38
N SER A 106 -1.78 15.55 5.28
CA SER A 106 -1.78 14.10 5.32
C SER A 106 -3.18 13.54 5.58
N ASN A 107 -3.66 12.68 4.66
CA ASN A 107 -4.86 11.89 4.85
C ASN A 107 -4.51 10.47 5.33
N LEU A 108 -3.44 10.35 6.11
CA LEU A 108 -3.08 9.15 6.83
C LEU A 108 -3.90 9.03 8.11
N ILE A 109 -4.28 7.81 8.45
CA ILE A 109 -5.07 7.49 9.63
C ILE A 109 -4.33 6.42 10.43
N ASN A 110 -4.08 6.67 11.72
CA ASN A 110 -3.53 5.65 12.60
C ASN A 110 -4.66 4.73 13.05
N HIS A 111 -4.92 3.68 12.29
CA HIS A 111 -6.00 2.74 12.55
C HIS A 111 -5.73 1.39 11.87
N ASP A 112 -6.42 0.35 12.37
CA ASP A 112 -6.40 -0.98 11.79
C ASP A 112 -7.30 -1.03 10.55
N PHE A 113 -6.69 -1.16 9.38
CA PHE A 113 -7.40 -1.25 8.10
C PHE A 113 -8.43 -2.39 8.06
N LEU A 114 -8.16 -3.53 8.68
CA LEU A 114 -9.08 -4.68 8.69
C LEU A 114 -10.36 -4.43 9.51
N LYS A 115 -10.36 -3.39 10.36
CA LYS A 115 -11.57 -2.96 11.11
C LYS A 115 -12.42 -1.95 10.34
N GLU A 116 -11.91 -1.44 9.22
CA GLU A 116 -12.67 -0.52 8.38
C GLU A 116 -13.74 -1.29 7.58
N ASP A 117 -14.93 -0.72 7.49
CA ASP A 117 -15.99 -1.25 6.61
C ASP A 117 -15.61 -1.01 5.15
N PRO A 118 -15.45 -2.06 4.31
CA PRO A 118 -15.13 -1.90 2.89
C PRO A 118 -16.06 -0.96 2.13
N LYS A 119 -17.35 -0.93 2.47
CA LYS A 119 -18.33 -0.01 1.86
C LYS A 119 -18.02 1.45 2.18
N LYS A 120 -17.62 1.75 3.43
CA LYS A 120 -17.18 3.09 3.81
C LYS A 120 -15.88 3.49 3.12
N LEU A 121 -14.98 2.54 2.90
CA LEU A 121 -13.76 2.77 2.14
C LEU A 121 -14.02 3.07 0.65
N GLN A 122 -15.06 2.48 0.05
CA GLN A 122 -15.50 2.81 -1.31
C GLN A 122 -15.89 4.28 -1.45
N LEU A 123 -16.43 4.91 -0.40
CA LEU A 123 -16.79 6.33 -0.42
C LEU A 123 -15.58 7.26 -0.59
N LYS A 124 -14.36 6.79 -0.34
CA LYS A 124 -13.13 7.54 -0.64
C LYS A 124 -12.83 7.61 -2.16
N GLN A 125 -13.58 6.87 -2.98
CA GLN A 125 -13.44 6.84 -4.45
C GLN A 125 -12.03 6.52 -4.93
N ALA A 126 -11.23 5.79 -4.14
CA ALA A 126 -9.87 5.44 -4.54
C ALA A 126 -9.89 4.53 -5.77
N SER A 127 -9.33 5.03 -6.87
CA SER A 127 -9.22 4.34 -8.15
C SER A 127 -7.99 3.44 -8.23
N VAL A 128 -6.96 3.72 -7.43
CA VAL A 128 -5.72 2.95 -7.33
C VAL A 128 -5.47 2.55 -5.89
N ARG A 129 -5.09 1.30 -5.69
CA ARG A 129 -4.66 0.79 -4.39
C ARG A 129 -3.36 0.03 -4.50
N MET A 130 -2.44 0.31 -3.58
CA MET A 130 -1.14 -0.33 -3.50
C MET A 130 -0.95 -0.84 -2.08
N MET A 131 -0.42 -2.06 -1.91
CA MET A 131 -0.28 -2.62 -0.58
C MET A 131 0.92 -3.57 -0.50
N ASN A 132 1.66 -3.45 0.59
CA ASN A 132 2.56 -4.46 1.10
C ASN A 132 2.09 -4.83 2.51
N PRO A 133 1.24 -5.86 2.67
CA PRO A 133 0.68 -6.22 3.97
C PRO A 133 1.74 -6.83 4.89
N PRO A 134 1.52 -6.87 6.20
CA PRO A 134 2.39 -7.59 7.12
C PRO A 134 2.38 -9.09 6.80
N TYR A 135 3.59 -9.72 6.77
CA TYR A 135 3.73 -11.13 6.44
C TYR A 135 3.67 -12.04 7.66
N SER A 136 3.26 -13.30 7.42
CA SER A 136 3.30 -14.41 8.38
C SER A 136 2.51 -14.17 9.68
N GLN A 137 1.50 -13.32 9.66
CA GLN A 137 0.61 -13.11 10.81
C GLN A 137 -0.61 -14.04 10.80
N GLY A 138 -0.96 -14.55 9.63
CA GLY A 138 -2.07 -15.47 9.46
C GLY A 138 -1.79 -16.86 10.03
N SER A 139 -2.83 -17.49 10.57
CA SER A 139 -2.81 -18.87 11.07
C SER A 139 -4.20 -19.47 11.00
N LYS A 140 -4.31 -20.81 11.20
CA LYS A 140 -5.63 -21.47 11.32
C LYS A 140 -6.50 -20.86 12.42
N LYS A 141 -5.90 -20.33 13.48
CA LYS A 141 -6.64 -19.63 14.58
C LYS A 141 -7.03 -18.21 14.20
N ASN A 142 -6.24 -17.56 13.34
CA ASN A 142 -6.43 -16.18 12.90
C ASN A 142 -6.39 -16.10 11.35
N PRO A 143 -7.35 -16.70 10.64
CA PRO A 143 -7.33 -16.73 9.17
C PRO A 143 -7.51 -15.36 8.52
N GLY A 144 -8.12 -14.40 9.22
CA GLY A 144 -8.25 -13.01 8.75
C GLY A 144 -6.94 -12.25 8.65
N LEU A 145 -5.83 -12.81 9.17
CA LEU A 145 -4.50 -12.21 9.10
C LEU A 145 -3.61 -12.82 8.01
N TYR A 146 -4.14 -13.71 7.16
CA TYR A 146 -3.42 -14.13 5.95
C TYR A 146 -3.31 -12.96 4.96
N GLU A 147 -2.22 -12.88 4.23
CA GLU A 147 -1.97 -11.83 3.23
C GLU A 147 -3.08 -11.78 2.16
N LEU A 148 -3.65 -12.94 1.81
CA LEU A 148 -4.81 -13.02 0.91
C LEU A 148 -6.09 -12.47 1.54
N ALA A 149 -6.25 -12.52 2.86
CA ALA A 149 -7.40 -11.92 3.55
C ALA A 149 -7.31 -10.40 3.53
N PHE A 150 -6.12 -9.83 3.75
CA PHE A 150 -5.86 -8.40 3.52
C PHE A 150 -6.19 -8.00 2.08
N THR A 151 -5.74 -8.81 1.11
CA THR A 151 -6.01 -8.57 -0.30
C THR A 151 -7.51 -8.61 -0.62
N GLU A 152 -8.25 -9.60 -0.11
CA GLU A 152 -9.70 -9.69 -0.30
C GLU A 152 -10.43 -8.48 0.32
N HIS A 153 -10.04 -8.07 1.54
CA HIS A 153 -10.61 -6.91 2.21
C HIS A 153 -10.37 -5.62 1.39
N LEU A 154 -9.16 -5.45 0.87
CA LEU A 154 -8.80 -4.34 0.00
C LEU A 154 -9.65 -4.32 -1.28
N LEU A 155 -9.77 -5.47 -1.95
CA LEU A 155 -10.55 -5.62 -3.17
C LEU A 155 -12.05 -5.38 -2.95
N ASN A 156 -12.61 -5.82 -1.83
CA ASN A 156 -14.01 -5.56 -1.48
C ASN A 156 -14.32 -4.06 -1.25
N SER A 157 -13.28 -3.24 -1.05
CA SER A 157 -13.40 -1.79 -0.93
C SER A 157 -13.15 -1.03 -2.24
N LEU A 158 -12.87 -1.72 -3.33
CA LEU A 158 -12.50 -1.13 -4.62
C LEU A 158 -13.74 -0.56 -5.33
N VAL A 159 -13.58 0.56 -6.00
CA VAL A 159 -14.59 1.08 -6.93
C VAL A 159 -14.57 0.28 -8.24
N THR A 160 -15.66 0.27 -8.96
CA THR A 160 -15.74 -0.41 -10.27
C THR A 160 -14.70 0.19 -11.23
N GLY A 161 -13.92 -0.67 -11.88
CA GLY A 161 -12.83 -0.25 -12.77
C GLY A 161 -11.55 0.20 -12.04
N GLY A 162 -11.53 0.13 -10.71
CA GLY A 162 -10.34 0.44 -9.93
C GLY A 162 -9.24 -0.62 -10.11
N ARG A 163 -7.98 -0.20 -9.91
CA ARG A 163 -6.77 -1.02 -10.09
C ARG A 163 -6.10 -1.27 -8.75
N VAL A 164 -5.65 -2.50 -8.54
CA VAL A 164 -4.98 -2.92 -7.31
C VAL A 164 -3.70 -3.64 -7.64
N ILE A 165 -2.64 -3.32 -6.93
CA ILE A 165 -1.40 -4.09 -6.95
C ILE A 165 -0.94 -4.36 -5.52
N VAL A 166 -0.54 -5.61 -5.25
CA VAL A 166 -0.11 -6.05 -3.92
C VAL A 166 1.16 -6.87 -3.99
N ILE A 167 2.00 -6.76 -2.97
CA ILE A 167 3.10 -7.69 -2.75
C ILE A 167 2.65 -8.70 -1.71
N ILE A 168 2.74 -9.97 -2.03
CA ILE A 168 2.48 -11.06 -1.09
C ILE A 168 3.55 -12.15 -1.27
N PRO A 169 3.84 -12.95 -0.23
CA PRO A 169 4.74 -14.08 -0.36
C PRO A 169 4.27 -15.06 -1.43
N GLN A 170 5.20 -15.64 -2.17
CA GLN A 170 4.90 -16.65 -3.20
C GLN A 170 4.10 -17.82 -2.60
N SER A 171 4.37 -18.19 -1.34
CA SER A 171 3.63 -19.22 -0.61
C SER A 171 2.14 -18.94 -0.52
N SER A 172 1.72 -17.68 -0.37
CA SER A 172 0.30 -17.29 -0.35
C SER A 172 -0.38 -17.55 -1.70
N VAL A 173 0.33 -17.35 -2.81
CA VAL A 173 -0.17 -17.61 -4.17
C VAL A 173 -0.25 -19.12 -4.45
N THR A 174 0.81 -19.85 -4.11
CA THR A 174 0.92 -21.30 -4.39
C THR A 174 0.31 -22.18 -3.30
N GLY A 175 -0.06 -21.61 -2.16
CA GLY A 175 -0.62 -22.31 -1.00
C GLY A 175 -1.86 -23.14 -1.33
N LYS A 176 -1.97 -24.28 -0.65
CA LYS A 176 -3.00 -25.30 -0.92
C LYS A 176 -3.92 -25.56 0.28
N THR A 177 -3.84 -24.78 1.34
CA THR A 177 -4.76 -24.89 2.47
C THR A 177 -6.20 -24.58 2.01
N ILE A 178 -7.19 -25.10 2.72
CA ILE A 178 -8.61 -24.89 2.40
C ILE A 178 -8.93 -23.39 2.46
N GLU A 179 -8.38 -22.69 3.46
CA GLU A 179 -8.56 -21.26 3.68
C GLU A 179 -7.99 -20.44 2.51
N GLU A 180 -6.74 -20.72 2.12
CA GLU A 180 -6.08 -20.02 0.99
C GLU A 180 -6.81 -20.27 -0.33
N GLN A 181 -7.27 -21.49 -0.56
CA GLN A 181 -8.04 -21.82 -1.77
C GLN A 181 -9.40 -21.11 -1.77
N SER A 182 -10.06 -20.99 -0.63
CA SER A 182 -11.32 -20.27 -0.49
C SER A 182 -11.13 -18.80 -0.79
N LEU A 183 -10.13 -18.14 -0.20
CA LEU A 183 -9.80 -16.73 -0.46
C LEU A 183 -9.50 -16.49 -1.94
N LYS A 184 -8.66 -17.32 -2.56
CA LYS A 184 -8.38 -17.22 -4.01
C LYS A 184 -9.63 -17.34 -4.87
N LYS A 185 -10.50 -18.30 -4.56
CA LYS A 185 -11.78 -18.47 -5.29
C LYS A 185 -12.68 -17.24 -5.13
N ASN A 186 -12.77 -16.69 -3.94
CA ASN A 186 -13.59 -15.50 -3.69
C ASN A 186 -13.09 -14.27 -4.45
N ILE A 187 -11.77 -14.05 -4.43
CA ILE A 187 -11.12 -12.97 -5.19
C ILE A 187 -11.42 -13.12 -6.68
N LEU A 188 -11.12 -14.29 -7.26
CA LEU A 188 -11.24 -14.54 -8.71
C LEU A 188 -12.69 -14.58 -9.21
N LYS A 189 -13.68 -14.77 -8.34
CA LYS A 189 -15.11 -14.66 -8.72
C LYS A 189 -15.57 -13.23 -8.94
N LYS A 190 -14.93 -12.26 -8.28
CA LYS A 190 -15.39 -10.87 -8.24
C LYS A 190 -14.47 -9.92 -9.02
N HIS A 191 -13.22 -10.31 -9.21
CA HIS A 191 -12.18 -9.46 -9.75
C HIS A 191 -11.39 -10.18 -10.84
N THR A 192 -10.79 -9.43 -11.74
CA THR A 192 -9.90 -9.93 -12.78
C THR A 192 -8.45 -9.88 -12.27
N LEU A 193 -7.75 -11.01 -12.33
CA LEU A 193 -6.31 -11.06 -12.13
C LEU A 193 -5.62 -10.75 -13.45
N GLU A 194 -4.98 -9.59 -13.55
CA GLU A 194 -4.33 -9.14 -14.78
C GLU A 194 -2.92 -9.71 -14.94
N GLY A 195 -2.22 -9.99 -13.85
CA GLY A 195 -0.89 -10.56 -13.92
C GLY A 195 -0.31 -10.93 -12.56
N VAL A 196 0.76 -11.72 -12.61
CA VAL A 196 1.61 -12.08 -11.46
C VAL A 196 3.05 -11.88 -11.86
N ILE A 197 3.79 -11.10 -11.06
CA ILE A 197 5.21 -10.83 -11.26
C ILE A 197 5.98 -11.42 -10.07
N THR A 198 6.95 -12.26 -10.35
CA THR A 198 7.85 -12.78 -9.32
C THR A 198 9.04 -11.83 -9.16
N LEU A 199 9.20 -11.29 -7.97
CA LEU A 199 10.37 -10.48 -7.63
C LEU A 199 11.56 -11.37 -7.29
N ASN A 200 12.78 -10.85 -7.50
CA ASN A 200 13.99 -11.52 -7.08
C ASN A 200 14.00 -11.64 -5.55
N LYS A 201 14.52 -12.76 -5.03
CA LYS A 201 14.66 -13.02 -3.59
C LYS A 201 15.47 -11.95 -2.84
N ASP A 202 16.37 -11.26 -3.54
CA ASP A 202 17.24 -10.22 -2.98
C ASP A 202 16.60 -8.81 -3.08
N THR A 203 15.31 -8.73 -3.40
CA THR A 203 14.58 -7.46 -3.53
C THR A 203 14.27 -6.83 -2.15
N PHE A 204 14.16 -7.67 -1.10
CA PHE A 204 13.84 -7.27 0.28
C PHE A 204 14.89 -7.73 1.27
#